data_824af5cace2fda65d9c12b94416486f3
#
_entry.id   824af5cace2fda65d9c12b94416486f3
#
_cell.length_a   1.000
_cell.length_b   1.000
_cell.length_c   1.000
_cell.angle_alpha   90.00
_cell.angle_beta   90.00
_cell.angle_gamma   90.00
#
_symmetry.space_group_name_H-M   'P 1'
#
loop_
_entity.id
_entity.type
_entity.pdbx_description
1 polymer ?
#
loop_
_entity_poly.entity_id
_entity_poly.type
_entity_poly.pdbx_seq_one_letter_code
_entity_poly.pdbx_strand_id
1 'polypeptide(L)'
;MKKVFAILAAIGLCFGAFAQESKILDDWEDQIESREDDFLSSFSYTNFTYNNFLGAGEGVNHNGWGLNFSALHIGFNPWKNGRFTLGLLDMSFDFGFLKPGYSFAVIDNAIEVRPAVVGESNSNYNNIAYTFPLGYIQKFGDSKWSAAILACPGFGWDTYKNEWVSNNIRHTENLRINRGGGYFHLDVKAMIWYDYVGFVARYCFPKGFQGPGIVSAGISFRI
;
A
#
# COMPACT_ATOMS: atom_id res chain seq x y z
N MET A 1 -11.65 1.52 -18.29
CA MET A 1 -12.53 0.52 -17.66
C MET A 1 -11.99 -0.92 -17.79
N LYS A 2 -11.66 -1.45 -19.01
CA LYS A 2 -11.17 -2.85 -19.16
C LYS A 2 -9.93 -3.20 -18.32
N LYS A 3 -8.98 -2.26 -18.13
CA LYS A 3 -7.76 -2.48 -17.32
C LYS A 3 -8.03 -2.54 -15.81
N VAL A 4 -9.01 -1.79 -15.31
CA VAL A 4 -9.43 -1.82 -13.90
C VAL A 4 -10.13 -3.14 -13.58
N PHE A 5 -10.96 -3.64 -14.51
CA PHE A 5 -11.60 -4.96 -14.39
C PHE A 5 -10.57 -6.10 -14.38
N ALA A 6 -9.51 -6.01 -15.20
CA ALA A 6 -8.45 -7.02 -15.21
C ALA A 6 -7.65 -7.04 -13.90
N ILE A 7 -7.40 -5.89 -13.30
CA ILE A 7 -6.73 -5.78 -11.99
C ILE A 7 -7.64 -6.33 -10.88
N LEU A 8 -8.91 -5.97 -10.87
CA LEU A 8 -9.88 -6.50 -9.91
C LEU A 8 -10.10 -8.01 -10.07
N ALA A 9 -10.11 -8.52 -11.30
CA ALA A 9 -10.18 -9.96 -11.57
C ALA A 9 -8.90 -10.70 -11.14
N ALA A 10 -7.71 -10.12 -11.35
CA ALA A 10 -6.45 -10.68 -10.87
C ALA A 10 -6.39 -10.70 -9.34
N ILE A 11 -6.84 -9.63 -8.68
CA ILE A 11 -6.99 -9.55 -7.22
C ILE A 11 -7.99 -10.62 -6.75
N GLY A 12 -9.15 -10.74 -7.40
CA GLY A 12 -10.17 -11.75 -7.08
C GLY A 12 -9.68 -13.19 -7.25
N LEU A 13 -8.85 -13.46 -8.26
CA LEU A 13 -8.23 -14.77 -8.48
C LEU A 13 -7.14 -15.06 -7.40
N CYS A 14 -6.38 -14.06 -7.00
CA CYS A 14 -5.48 -14.19 -5.86
C CYS A 14 -6.25 -14.50 -4.57
N PHE A 15 -7.35 -13.78 -4.29
CA PHE A 15 -8.21 -14.05 -3.13
C PHE A 15 -8.84 -15.46 -3.20
N GLY A 16 -9.25 -15.93 -4.37
CA GLY A 16 -9.80 -17.28 -4.57
C GLY A 16 -8.77 -18.38 -4.30
N ALA A 17 -7.53 -18.18 -4.74
CA ALA A 17 -6.43 -19.10 -4.48
C ALA A 17 -6.07 -19.14 -2.98
N PHE A 18 -6.01 -17.98 -2.32
CA PHE A 18 -5.76 -17.88 -0.88
C PHE A 18 -6.91 -18.44 -0.04
N ALA A 19 -8.18 -18.29 -0.45
CA ALA A 19 -9.32 -18.89 0.26
C ALA A 19 -9.34 -20.42 0.16
N GLN A 20 -8.75 -20.98 -0.90
CA GLN A 20 -8.59 -22.42 -1.03
C GLN A 20 -7.42 -22.95 -0.20
N GLU A 21 -6.37 -22.15 -0.07
CA GLU A 21 -5.22 -22.42 0.80
C GLU A 21 -5.61 -22.29 2.30
N SER A 22 -6.47 -21.33 2.66
CA SER A 22 -6.95 -21.19 4.04
C SER A 22 -7.75 -22.40 4.53
N LYS A 23 -8.51 -23.06 3.67
CA LYS A 23 -9.21 -24.30 4.00
C LYS A 23 -8.28 -25.48 4.27
N ILE A 24 -7.17 -25.54 3.54
CA ILE A 24 -6.09 -26.50 3.77
C ILE A 24 -5.35 -26.15 5.06
N LEU A 25 -5.19 -24.85 5.35
CA LEU A 25 -4.55 -24.37 6.58
C LEU A 25 -5.44 -24.58 7.82
N ASP A 26 -6.75 -24.42 7.73
CA ASP A 26 -7.68 -24.73 8.84
C ASP A 26 -7.63 -26.22 9.22
N ASP A 27 -7.56 -27.13 8.24
CA ASP A 27 -7.35 -28.57 8.48
C ASP A 27 -5.96 -28.87 9.06
N TRP A 28 -4.98 -28.01 8.81
CA TRP A 28 -3.62 -28.10 9.38
C TRP A 28 -3.55 -27.44 10.76
N GLU A 29 -4.27 -26.36 11.01
CA GLU A 29 -4.36 -25.71 12.33
C GLU A 29 -4.97 -26.65 13.36
N ASP A 30 -6.02 -27.39 13.03
CA ASP A 30 -6.61 -28.43 13.90
C ASP A 30 -5.61 -29.57 14.23
N GLN A 31 -4.64 -29.83 13.35
CA GLN A 31 -3.57 -30.80 13.60
C GLN A 31 -2.36 -30.18 14.35
N ILE A 32 -2.19 -28.89 14.31
CA ILE A 32 -1.07 -28.12 14.88
C ILE A 32 -1.39 -27.61 16.28
N GLU A 33 -2.67 -27.38 16.63
CA GLU A 33 -3.08 -27.04 18.02
C GLU A 33 -2.62 -28.08 19.07
N SER A 34 -2.18 -29.26 18.62
CA SER A 34 -1.59 -30.29 19.49
C SER A 34 -0.08 -30.12 19.74
N ARG A 35 0.61 -29.16 19.10
CA ARG A 35 2.03 -28.89 19.31
C ARG A 35 2.23 -27.49 19.87
N GLU A 36 2.61 -27.42 21.14
CA GLU A 36 2.94 -26.18 21.89
C GLU A 36 4.18 -25.41 21.34
N ASP A 37 4.74 -25.81 20.19
CA ASP A 37 5.95 -25.25 19.60
C ASP A 37 5.74 -24.74 18.18
N ASP A 38 4.71 -23.90 17.94
CA ASP A 38 4.50 -23.31 16.61
C ASP A 38 5.48 -22.17 16.29
N PHE A 39 6.59 -22.54 15.70
CA PHE A 39 7.67 -21.65 15.28
C PHE A 39 7.32 -20.78 14.07
N LEU A 40 6.34 -21.17 13.27
CA LEU A 40 5.99 -20.48 12.02
C LEU A 40 4.49 -20.49 11.78
N SER A 41 3.81 -19.40 12.06
CA SER A 41 2.46 -19.17 11.56
C SER A 41 2.48 -18.06 10.53
N SER A 42 1.73 -18.20 9.45
CA SER A 42 1.60 -17.15 8.43
C SER A 42 0.37 -16.30 8.69
N PHE A 43 0.44 -15.02 8.40
CA PHE A 43 -0.75 -14.19 8.30
C PHE A 43 -0.64 -13.27 7.09
N SER A 44 -1.78 -12.84 6.61
CA SER A 44 -1.89 -11.91 5.49
C SER A 44 -2.86 -10.80 5.84
N TYR A 45 -2.74 -9.65 5.19
CA TYR A 45 -3.70 -8.57 5.34
C TYR A 45 -3.82 -7.74 4.08
N THR A 46 -4.97 -7.10 3.93
CA THR A 46 -5.22 -6.12 2.88
C THR A 46 -5.77 -4.84 3.50
N ASN A 47 -5.21 -3.70 3.10
CA ASN A 47 -5.63 -2.40 3.59
C ASN A 47 -6.17 -1.54 2.45
N PHE A 48 -7.29 -0.86 2.71
CA PHE A 48 -7.82 0.22 1.89
C PHE A 48 -7.71 1.51 2.68
N THR A 49 -6.99 2.50 2.15
CA THR A 49 -6.68 3.72 2.88
C THR A 49 -7.10 4.96 2.12
N TYR A 50 -7.52 5.96 2.89
CA TYR A 50 -7.55 7.34 2.47
C TYR A 50 -6.22 7.99 2.82
N ASN A 51 -5.59 8.61 1.84
CA ASN A 51 -4.26 9.18 1.95
C ASN A 51 -4.33 10.70 2.01
N ASN A 52 -3.54 11.31 2.89
CA ASN A 52 -3.28 12.73 2.92
C ASN A 52 -1.79 12.97 2.66
N PHE A 53 -1.48 13.76 1.62
CA PHE A 53 -0.12 14.08 1.19
C PHE A 53 0.37 15.32 1.92
N LEU A 54 1.23 15.13 2.92
CA LEU A 54 1.77 16.20 3.77
C LEU A 54 2.84 17.00 3.03
N GLY A 55 2.70 18.33 3.06
CA GLY A 55 3.66 19.21 2.39
C GLY A 55 3.55 19.17 0.85
N ALA A 56 2.43 18.70 0.34
CA ALA A 56 2.15 18.77 -1.09
C ALA A 56 2.16 20.22 -1.56
N GLY A 57 2.91 20.51 -2.63
CA GLY A 57 3.05 21.85 -3.20
C GLY A 57 1.76 22.39 -3.84
N GLU A 58 1.81 23.62 -4.30
CA GLU A 58 0.74 24.22 -5.07
C GLU A 58 0.39 23.34 -6.27
N GLY A 59 -0.89 23.15 -6.54
CA GLY A 59 -1.36 22.31 -7.66
C GLY A 59 -1.53 20.83 -7.34
N VAL A 60 -0.98 20.31 -6.26
CA VAL A 60 -1.22 18.93 -5.81
C VAL A 60 -2.48 18.86 -4.97
N ASN A 61 -3.34 17.87 -5.23
CA ASN A 61 -4.44 17.56 -4.33
C ASN A 61 -3.88 16.86 -3.09
N HIS A 62 -4.23 17.37 -1.91
CA HIS A 62 -3.76 16.78 -0.66
C HIS A 62 -4.35 15.40 -0.38
N ASN A 63 -5.39 15.01 -1.09
CA ASN A 63 -6.15 13.79 -0.84
C ASN A 63 -5.93 12.77 -1.96
N GLY A 64 -5.89 11.50 -1.55
CA GLY A 64 -5.80 10.36 -2.44
C GLY A 64 -6.33 9.11 -1.77
N TRP A 65 -6.06 8.00 -2.36
CA TRP A 65 -6.41 6.70 -1.79
C TRP A 65 -5.27 5.70 -1.99
N GLY A 66 -5.28 4.64 -1.20
CA GLY A 66 -4.26 3.61 -1.24
C GLY A 66 -4.84 2.21 -1.12
N LEU A 67 -4.11 1.27 -1.67
CA LEU A 67 -4.31 -0.15 -1.53
C LEU A 67 -3.00 -0.77 -1.09
N ASN A 68 -3.01 -1.57 -0.05
CA ASN A 68 -1.85 -2.33 0.38
C ASN A 68 -2.26 -3.80 0.54
N PHE A 69 -1.43 -4.66 0.04
CA PHE A 69 -1.55 -6.10 0.17
C PHE A 69 -0.29 -6.67 0.77
N SER A 70 -0.42 -7.48 1.82
CA SER A 70 0.69 -8.12 2.50
C SER A 70 0.41 -9.60 2.71
N ALA A 71 1.39 -10.42 2.40
CA ALA A 71 1.31 -11.87 2.52
C ALA A 71 2.68 -12.47 2.89
N LEU A 72 2.67 -13.76 3.22
CA LEU A 72 3.87 -14.52 3.53
C LEU A 72 4.65 -13.94 4.71
N HIS A 73 3.94 -13.65 5.79
CA HIS A 73 4.58 -13.28 7.03
C HIS A 73 5.05 -14.53 7.77
N ILE A 74 6.33 -14.57 8.06
CA ILE A 74 6.93 -15.55 8.97
C ILE A 74 7.21 -14.87 10.30
N GLY A 75 7.17 -15.62 11.39
CA GLY A 75 7.44 -15.03 12.69
C GLY A 75 7.60 -16.06 13.78
N PHE A 76 7.99 -15.60 14.96
CA PHE A 76 8.13 -16.43 16.15
C PHE A 76 7.38 -15.80 17.32
N ASN A 77 6.88 -16.63 18.20
CA ASN A 77 6.12 -16.24 19.37
C ASN A 77 7.04 -16.28 20.61
N PRO A 78 7.58 -15.13 21.08
CA PRO A 78 8.42 -15.09 22.27
C PRO A 78 7.61 -15.33 23.55
N TRP A 79 6.29 -15.12 23.52
CA TRP A 79 5.34 -15.39 24.60
C TRP A 79 3.94 -15.65 24.05
N LYS A 80 3.06 -16.21 24.87
CA LYS A 80 1.74 -16.77 24.51
C LYS A 80 0.86 -15.90 23.59
N ASN A 81 0.91 -14.58 23.69
CA ASN A 81 0.00 -13.71 22.93
C ASN A 81 0.74 -12.69 22.05
N GLY A 82 2.04 -12.80 21.93
CA GLY A 82 2.89 -11.85 21.21
C GLY A 82 3.73 -12.52 20.16
N ARG A 83 3.86 -11.88 19.01
CA ARG A 83 4.56 -12.41 17.85
C ARG A 83 5.41 -11.35 17.19
N PHE A 84 6.69 -11.63 17.01
CA PHE A 84 7.52 -10.90 16.04
C PHE A 84 7.27 -11.46 14.65
N THR A 85 7.18 -10.58 13.66
CA THR A 85 6.88 -10.94 12.28
C THR A 85 7.82 -10.27 11.29
N LEU A 86 8.13 -11.01 10.22
CA LEU A 86 8.81 -10.54 9.02
C LEU A 86 7.93 -10.89 7.82
N GLY A 87 7.44 -9.88 7.10
CA GLY A 87 6.73 -10.07 5.84
C GLY A 87 7.70 -10.19 4.68
N LEU A 88 7.47 -11.14 3.81
CA LEU A 88 8.27 -11.35 2.60
C LEU A 88 7.65 -10.71 1.37
N LEU A 89 6.34 -10.48 1.38
CA LEU A 89 5.61 -9.86 0.29
C LEU A 89 4.66 -8.79 0.85
N ASP A 90 4.99 -7.54 0.61
CA ASP A 90 4.12 -6.40 0.90
C ASP A 90 4.18 -5.42 -0.27
N MET A 91 3.05 -5.12 -0.85
CA MET A 91 2.91 -4.19 -1.96
C MET A 91 1.95 -3.08 -1.60
N SER A 92 2.39 -1.85 -1.78
CA SER A 92 1.56 -0.66 -1.59
C SER A 92 1.37 0.07 -2.91
N PHE A 93 0.15 0.55 -3.12
CA PHE A 93 -0.24 1.37 -4.26
C PHE A 93 -0.90 2.63 -3.72
N ASP A 94 -0.28 3.79 -3.90
CA ASP A 94 -0.83 5.07 -3.50
C ASP A 94 -1.16 5.90 -4.74
N PHE A 95 -2.37 6.41 -4.78
CA PHE A 95 -2.91 7.16 -5.91
C PHE A 95 -3.16 8.60 -5.47
N GLY A 96 -2.53 9.54 -6.18
CA GLY A 96 -2.67 10.96 -5.98
C GLY A 96 -3.08 11.67 -7.26
N PHE A 97 -3.65 12.86 -7.11
CA PHE A 97 -4.17 13.65 -8.21
C PHE A 97 -3.64 15.08 -8.13
N LEU A 98 -3.52 15.73 -9.27
CA LEU A 98 -3.33 17.17 -9.31
C LEU A 98 -4.68 17.89 -9.21
N LYS A 99 -4.64 19.13 -8.79
CA LYS A 99 -5.80 20.03 -8.91
C LYS A 99 -6.08 20.30 -10.38
N PRO A 100 -7.34 20.54 -10.76
CA PRO A 100 -7.67 20.96 -12.13
C PRO A 100 -6.83 22.16 -12.56
N GLY A 101 -6.36 22.16 -13.81
CA GLY A 101 -5.52 23.22 -14.36
C GLY A 101 -4.02 23.08 -14.06
N TYR A 102 -3.59 21.96 -13.47
CA TYR A 102 -2.18 21.65 -13.27
C TYR A 102 -1.77 20.38 -14.01
N SER A 103 -0.50 20.33 -14.40
CA SER A 103 0.11 19.19 -15.09
C SER A 103 1.54 18.94 -14.57
N PHE A 104 2.04 17.75 -14.81
CA PHE A 104 3.45 17.42 -14.58
C PHE A 104 4.31 17.86 -15.75
N ALA A 105 5.52 18.32 -15.47
CA ALA A 105 6.54 18.58 -16.46
C ALA A 105 7.87 17.95 -16.03
N VAL A 106 8.67 17.53 -16.99
CA VAL A 106 10.05 17.07 -16.74
C VAL A 106 10.98 18.25 -16.98
N ILE A 107 11.67 18.69 -15.93
CA ILE A 107 12.60 19.81 -15.97
C ILE A 107 13.86 19.39 -15.25
N ASP A 108 15.00 19.56 -15.89
CA ASP A 108 16.30 19.17 -15.35
C ASP A 108 16.32 17.74 -14.78
N ASN A 109 15.62 16.82 -15.45
CA ASN A 109 15.45 15.44 -15.05
C ASN A 109 14.74 15.25 -13.69
N ALA A 110 13.90 16.22 -13.31
CA ALA A 110 12.98 16.18 -12.17
C ALA A 110 11.54 16.36 -12.63
N ILE A 111 10.59 15.80 -11.87
CA ILE A 111 9.16 16.06 -12.07
C ILE A 111 8.77 17.31 -11.30
N GLU A 112 8.21 18.28 -11.99
CA GLU A 112 7.62 19.48 -11.39
C GLU A 112 6.13 19.55 -11.70
N VAL A 113 5.37 20.16 -10.78
CA VAL A 113 3.97 20.50 -10.98
C VAL A 113 3.88 21.94 -11.46
N ARG A 114 3.21 22.16 -12.60
CA ARG A 114 3.05 23.48 -13.20
C ARG A 114 1.61 23.73 -13.62
N PRO A 115 1.19 24.99 -13.75
CA PRO A 115 -0.06 25.31 -14.43
C PRO A 115 -0.08 24.68 -15.83
N ALA A 116 -1.21 24.06 -16.17
CA ALA A 116 -1.36 23.42 -17.48
C ALA A 116 -1.43 24.47 -18.58
N VAL A 117 -0.71 24.23 -19.66
CA VAL A 117 -0.64 25.18 -20.81
C VAL A 117 -1.88 25.07 -21.71
N VAL A 118 -2.55 23.92 -21.73
CA VAL A 118 -3.66 23.63 -22.65
C VAL A 118 -4.76 22.85 -21.94
N GLY A 119 -5.99 23.40 -21.98
CA GLY A 119 -7.21 22.68 -21.63
C GLY A 119 -7.36 22.29 -20.16
N GLU A 120 -8.44 21.59 -19.85
CA GLU A 120 -8.62 20.96 -18.54
C GLU A 120 -7.70 19.76 -18.42
N SER A 121 -6.80 19.76 -17.45
CA SER A 121 -5.93 18.64 -17.15
C SER A 121 -6.47 17.83 -15.99
N ASN A 122 -6.43 16.52 -16.11
CA ASN A 122 -6.73 15.58 -15.05
C ASN A 122 -5.50 14.66 -14.83
N SER A 123 -4.48 15.25 -14.28
CA SER A 123 -3.18 14.58 -14.10
C SER A 123 -3.17 13.83 -12.78
N ASN A 124 -2.55 12.66 -12.80
CA ASN A 124 -2.43 11.80 -11.62
C ASN A 124 -1.03 11.22 -11.50
N TYR A 125 -0.68 10.83 -10.31
CA TYR A 125 0.52 10.07 -10.03
C TYR A 125 0.21 8.86 -9.16
N ASN A 126 0.99 7.81 -9.35
CA ASN A 126 0.88 6.61 -8.55
C ASN A 126 2.24 6.32 -7.96
N ASN A 127 2.24 5.98 -6.70
CA ASN A 127 3.36 5.40 -6.00
C ASN A 127 3.13 3.90 -5.87
N ILE A 128 4.10 3.10 -6.25
CA ILE A 128 4.10 1.67 -6.08
C ILE A 128 5.30 1.33 -5.22
N ALA A 129 5.09 0.61 -4.12
CA ALA A 129 6.19 0.16 -3.28
C ALA A 129 6.10 -1.34 -3.00
N TYR A 130 7.27 -1.97 -2.97
CA TYR A 130 7.49 -3.32 -2.48
C TYR A 130 8.30 -3.23 -1.19
N THR A 131 7.75 -3.73 -0.09
CA THR A 131 8.35 -3.60 1.23
C THR A 131 8.44 -4.93 1.97
N PHE A 132 9.25 -4.94 3.03
CA PHE A 132 9.47 -6.07 3.92
C PHE A 132 9.01 -5.67 5.33
N PRO A 133 7.75 -5.90 5.68
CA PRO A 133 7.24 -5.55 7.00
C PRO A 133 7.96 -6.28 8.12
N LEU A 134 8.49 -5.52 9.06
CA LEU A 134 9.12 -6.00 10.29
C LEU A 134 8.35 -5.44 11.47
N GLY A 135 7.96 -6.27 12.41
CA GLY A 135 7.33 -5.71 13.59
C GLY A 135 6.75 -6.73 14.55
N TYR A 136 5.77 -6.27 15.28
CA TYR A 136 5.20 -6.99 16.38
C TYR A 136 3.68 -7.00 16.32
N ILE A 137 3.09 -8.16 16.60
CA ILE A 137 1.65 -8.38 16.69
C ILE A 137 1.34 -8.86 18.10
N GLN A 138 0.32 -8.26 18.72
CA GLN A 138 -0.19 -8.62 20.01
C GLN A 138 -1.65 -9.05 19.90
N LYS A 139 -1.97 -10.24 20.42
CA LYS A 139 -3.35 -10.67 20.71
C LYS A 139 -3.68 -10.33 22.16
N PHE A 140 -4.86 -9.81 22.42
CA PHE A 140 -5.28 -9.39 23.75
C PHE A 140 -6.01 -10.53 24.48
N GLY A 141 -5.24 -11.40 25.14
CA GLY A 141 -5.76 -12.56 25.85
C GLY A 141 -6.52 -13.50 24.91
N ASP A 142 -7.63 -14.06 25.42
CA ASP A 142 -8.53 -14.92 24.65
C ASP A 142 -9.58 -14.13 23.85
N SER A 143 -9.42 -12.80 23.76
CA SER A 143 -10.32 -11.94 22.99
C SER A 143 -10.03 -12.05 21.49
N LYS A 144 -11.01 -11.63 20.68
CA LYS A 144 -10.86 -11.50 19.24
C LYS A 144 -10.06 -10.24 18.82
N TRP A 145 -9.60 -9.44 19.77
CA TRP A 145 -8.81 -8.24 19.48
C TRP A 145 -7.33 -8.57 19.29
N SER A 146 -6.75 -7.95 18.29
CA SER A 146 -5.31 -7.95 18.07
C SER A 146 -4.83 -6.60 17.54
N ALA A 147 -3.58 -6.28 17.78
CA ALA A 147 -2.95 -5.06 17.26
C ALA A 147 -1.56 -5.37 16.71
N ALA A 148 -1.10 -4.58 15.74
CA ALA A 148 0.24 -4.68 15.18
C ALA A 148 0.87 -3.31 14.98
N ILE A 149 2.20 -3.28 15.12
CA ILE A 149 3.05 -2.17 14.70
C ILE A 149 4.12 -2.75 13.79
N LEU A 150 4.20 -2.23 12.55
CA LEU A 150 5.11 -2.71 11.52
C LEU A 150 5.92 -1.55 10.96
N ALA A 151 7.23 -1.73 10.84
CA ALA A 151 8.10 -0.91 10.00
C ALA A 151 8.30 -1.65 8.67
N CYS A 152 8.08 -0.99 7.56
CA CYS A 152 8.05 -1.59 6.22
C CYS A 152 9.10 -0.92 5.32
N PRO A 153 10.41 -1.23 5.48
CA PRO A 153 11.44 -0.79 4.56
C PRO A 153 11.31 -1.50 3.22
N GLY A 154 11.72 -0.85 2.14
CA GLY A 154 11.67 -1.45 0.81
C GLY A 154 12.05 -0.49 -0.31
N PHE A 155 11.48 -0.73 -1.47
CA PHE A 155 11.73 0.03 -2.69
C PHE A 155 10.43 0.53 -3.28
N GLY A 156 10.42 1.79 -3.74
CA GLY A 156 9.27 2.41 -4.36
C GLY A 156 9.58 2.94 -5.77
N TRP A 157 8.53 3.05 -6.56
CA TRP A 157 8.55 3.63 -7.91
C TRP A 157 7.36 4.55 -8.08
N ASP A 158 7.58 5.64 -8.81
CA ASP A 158 6.52 6.56 -9.16
C ASP A 158 6.22 6.52 -10.65
N THR A 159 4.95 6.68 -10.94
CA THR A 159 4.48 6.90 -12.30
C THR A 159 3.63 8.16 -12.35
N TYR A 160 3.86 8.98 -13.35
CA TYR A 160 3.18 10.26 -13.53
C TYR A 160 2.45 10.26 -14.86
N LYS A 161 1.23 10.76 -14.86
CA LYS A 161 0.38 10.77 -16.03
C LYS A 161 -0.31 12.11 -16.16
N ASN A 162 -0.16 12.75 -17.32
CA ASN A 162 -0.96 13.88 -17.72
C ASN A 162 -2.12 13.43 -18.60
N GLU A 163 -3.29 13.97 -18.35
CA GLU A 163 -4.44 13.83 -19.24
C GLU A 163 -5.05 15.21 -19.49
N TRP A 164 -5.31 15.52 -20.76
CA TRP A 164 -5.99 16.76 -21.14
C TRP A 164 -6.92 16.53 -22.30
N VAL A 165 -7.88 17.44 -22.49
CA VAL A 165 -8.80 17.42 -23.63
C VAL A 165 -8.47 18.61 -24.53
N SER A 166 -8.26 18.35 -25.81
CA SER A 166 -8.08 19.37 -26.85
C SER A 166 -8.90 18.98 -28.08
N ASN A 167 -9.69 19.89 -28.60
CA ASN A 167 -10.58 19.65 -29.76
C ASN A 167 -11.49 18.43 -29.59
N ASN A 168 -12.05 18.23 -28.39
CA ASN A 168 -12.84 17.05 -28.01
C ASN A 168 -12.08 15.72 -28.08
N ILE A 169 -10.77 15.73 -28.21
CA ILE A 169 -9.90 14.55 -28.19
C ILE A 169 -9.18 14.50 -26.85
N ARG A 170 -9.27 13.33 -26.19
CA ARG A 170 -8.54 13.07 -24.96
C ARG A 170 -7.11 12.65 -25.28
N HIS A 171 -6.18 13.40 -24.77
CA HIS A 171 -4.74 13.14 -24.87
C HIS A 171 -4.24 12.56 -23.55
N THR A 172 -3.26 11.68 -23.62
CA THR A 172 -2.62 11.07 -22.45
C THR A 172 -1.12 11.02 -22.68
N GLU A 173 -0.37 11.50 -21.72
CA GLU A 173 1.08 11.46 -21.71
C GLU A 173 1.56 10.79 -20.42
N ASN A 174 2.42 9.77 -20.55
CA ASN A 174 3.09 9.16 -19.41
C ASN A 174 4.50 9.72 -19.29
N LEU A 175 4.77 10.39 -18.19
CA LEU A 175 6.07 10.96 -17.92
C LEU A 175 6.97 9.94 -17.21
N ARG A 176 8.21 9.85 -17.68
CA ARG A 176 9.24 9.02 -17.06
C ARG A 176 10.47 9.86 -16.81
N ILE A 177 11.02 9.76 -15.60
CA ILE A 177 12.36 10.28 -15.34
C ILE A 177 13.36 9.23 -15.80
N ASN A 178 14.37 9.62 -16.54
CA ASN A 178 15.41 8.72 -17.06
C ASN A 178 16.29 8.09 -15.96
N ARG A 179 16.06 8.40 -14.70
CA ARG A 179 16.64 7.68 -13.58
C ARG A 179 15.85 6.41 -13.36
N GLY A 180 16.18 5.35 -14.08
CA GLY A 180 15.55 4.03 -14.03
C GLY A 180 15.75 3.28 -12.71
N GLY A 181 15.77 3.97 -11.58
CA GLY A 181 15.95 3.39 -10.25
C GLY A 181 14.75 3.65 -9.36
N GLY A 182 14.28 2.60 -8.69
CA GLY A 182 13.45 2.76 -7.53
C GLY A 182 14.18 3.58 -6.46
N TYR A 183 13.45 4.13 -5.53
CA TYR A 183 14.00 4.83 -4.37
C TYR A 183 13.76 3.99 -3.11
N PHE A 184 14.54 4.26 -2.07
CA PHE A 184 14.29 3.68 -0.76
C PHE A 184 12.94 4.16 -0.23
N HIS A 185 12.09 3.22 0.15
CA HIS A 185 10.76 3.45 0.68
C HIS A 185 10.70 2.95 2.12
N LEU A 186 10.06 3.71 2.99
CA LEU A 186 9.83 3.34 4.38
C LEU A 186 8.43 3.75 4.81
N ASP A 187 7.66 2.78 5.27
CA ASP A 187 6.38 2.98 5.93
C ASP A 187 6.46 2.55 7.40
N VAL A 188 5.64 3.18 8.23
CA VAL A 188 5.26 2.65 9.54
C VAL A 188 3.75 2.46 9.54
N LYS A 189 3.30 1.27 9.93
CA LYS A 189 1.88 0.89 9.99
C LYS A 189 1.52 0.52 11.42
N ALA A 190 0.40 1.04 11.91
CA ALA A 190 -0.25 0.62 13.14
C ALA A 190 -1.64 0.10 12.78
N MET A 191 -1.97 -1.09 13.24
CA MET A 191 -3.24 -1.74 12.91
C MET A 191 -3.86 -2.30 14.19
N ILE A 192 -5.18 -2.30 14.22
CA ILE A 192 -5.97 -2.95 15.27
C ILE A 192 -7.12 -3.70 14.62
N TRP A 193 -7.30 -4.95 14.96
CA TRP A 193 -8.36 -5.79 14.41
C TRP A 193 -9.26 -6.33 15.50
N TYR A 194 -10.52 -6.46 15.16
CA TYR A 194 -11.46 -7.34 15.82
C TYR A 194 -11.74 -8.50 14.86
N ASP A 195 -11.23 -9.69 15.19
CA ASP A 195 -11.26 -10.86 14.30
C ASP A 195 -10.54 -10.56 12.96
N TYR A 196 -11.26 -10.53 11.85
CA TYR A 196 -10.73 -10.34 10.51
C TYR A 196 -10.80 -8.89 9.99
N VAL A 197 -11.51 -8.00 10.70
CA VAL A 197 -11.73 -6.61 10.24
C VAL A 197 -11.17 -5.63 11.26
N GLY A 198 -10.50 -4.60 10.78
CA GLY A 198 -9.88 -3.61 11.64
C GLY A 198 -9.62 -2.29 10.98
N PHE A 199 -8.86 -1.48 11.69
CA PHE A 199 -8.41 -0.18 11.24
C PHE A 199 -6.89 -0.18 11.05
N VAL A 200 -6.44 0.61 10.09
CA VAL A 200 -5.03 0.87 9.83
C VAL A 200 -4.77 2.37 9.85
N ALA A 201 -3.68 2.75 10.50
CA ALA A 201 -3.02 4.04 10.34
C ALA A 201 -1.62 3.79 9.77
N ARG A 202 -1.21 4.58 8.78
CA ARG A 202 0.08 4.45 8.12
C ARG A 202 0.73 5.81 7.96
N TYR A 203 2.04 5.85 8.14
CA TYR A 203 2.87 6.97 7.75
C TYR A 203 3.93 6.49 6.78
N CYS A 204 3.91 7.04 5.57
CA CYS A 204 4.96 6.85 4.57
C CYS A 204 5.92 8.02 4.66
N PHE A 205 7.20 7.72 4.87
CA PHE A 205 8.23 8.76 4.95
C PHE A 205 8.48 9.38 3.58
N PRO A 206 8.81 10.67 3.53
CA PRO A 206 9.13 11.35 2.29
C PRO A 206 10.29 10.65 1.56
N LYS A 207 10.26 10.68 0.25
CA LYS A 207 11.32 10.18 -0.62
C LYS A 207 12.58 11.01 -0.48
N GLY A 208 13.53 10.55 0.31
CA GLY A 208 14.67 11.37 0.65
C GLY A 208 14.22 12.71 1.25
N PHE A 209 14.86 13.82 0.87
CA PHE A 209 14.52 15.15 1.38
C PHE A 209 13.53 15.94 0.52
N GLN A 210 12.92 15.35 -0.52
CA GLN A 210 12.20 16.09 -1.57
C GLN A 210 10.76 15.66 -1.85
N GLY A 211 10.21 14.71 -1.15
CA GLY A 211 8.83 14.27 -1.41
C GLY A 211 7.88 14.57 -0.24
N PRO A 212 6.58 14.69 -0.48
CA PRO A 212 5.62 14.77 0.60
C PRO A 212 5.55 13.43 1.34
N GLY A 213 5.46 13.48 2.67
CA GLY A 213 5.07 12.33 3.44
C GLY A 213 3.59 12.00 3.20
N ILE A 214 3.19 10.76 3.43
CA ILE A 214 1.79 10.36 3.30
C ILE A 214 1.31 9.87 4.67
N VAL A 215 0.28 10.51 5.20
CA VAL A 215 -0.49 9.98 6.33
C VAL A 215 -1.74 9.31 5.77
N SER A 216 -1.97 8.09 6.16
CA SER A 216 -3.11 7.30 5.69
C SER A 216 -3.88 6.71 6.86
N ALA A 217 -5.18 6.63 6.69
CA ALA A 217 -6.05 5.88 7.60
C ALA A 217 -7.08 5.09 6.80
N GLY A 218 -7.48 3.94 7.28
CA GLY A 218 -8.40 3.11 6.53
C GLY A 218 -8.84 1.84 7.21
N ILE A 219 -9.35 0.92 6.41
CA ILE A 219 -9.85 -0.39 6.85
C ILE A 219 -8.80 -1.43 6.50
N SER A 220 -8.58 -2.34 7.43
CA SER A 220 -7.70 -3.49 7.30
C SER A 220 -8.50 -4.77 7.38
N PHE A 221 -8.26 -5.68 6.45
CA PHE A 221 -8.79 -7.03 6.46
C PHE A 221 -7.64 -8.01 6.69
N ARG A 222 -7.76 -8.80 7.74
CA ARG A 222 -6.82 -9.88 8.05
C ARG A 222 -7.33 -11.17 7.42
N ILE A 223 -6.43 -11.94 6.82
CA ILE A 223 -6.70 -13.23 6.18
C ILE A 223 -5.85 -14.29 6.87
#